data_cd70a1ea432af4bf782a7b8492ee369a
#
_entry.id   cd70a1ea432af4bf782a7b8492ee369a
#
_cell.length_a   1.000
_cell.length_b   1.000
_cell.length_c   1.000
_cell.angle_alpha   90.00
_cell.angle_beta   90.00
_cell.angle_gamma   90.00
#
_symmetry.space_group_name_H-M   'P 1'
#
loop_
_entity.id
_entity.type
_entity.pdbx_description
1 polymer ?
#
loop_
_entity_poly.entity_id
_entity_poly.type
_entity_poly.pdbx_seq_one_letter_code
_entity_poly.pdbx_strand_id
1 'polypeptide(L)'
;THELPVNLGPHAIHGYGYTEQWDVIDDQSIGWDFSGPWPYAGRAVQRFALTDSHLQVSLQVTAHERQPLMAGWHPWFRRRLDNGAPVVLDFGAASMYQLDYEAIPTGELVVPPPGPWDNCFTGLERGPALRWGVDELVLRLSSTADHWVVFTEPEHAVCVEPQTGAPDEINRRAQVFETGEMLEIVFTISW
;
A
#
# COMPACT_ATOMS: atom_id res chain seq x y z
N THR A 1 -11.21 -22.18 -3.69
CA THR A 1 -11.79 -20.86 -3.38
C THR A 1 -11.99 -20.76 -1.89
N HIS A 2 -11.57 -19.67 -1.28
CA HIS A 2 -11.75 -19.39 0.14
C HIS A 2 -12.56 -18.11 0.26
N GLU A 3 -13.53 -18.11 1.17
CA GLU A 3 -14.25 -16.89 1.54
C GLU A 3 -13.57 -16.29 2.77
N LEU A 4 -13.20 -15.03 2.68
CA LEU A 4 -12.58 -14.29 3.77
C LEU A 4 -13.65 -13.50 4.53
N PRO A 5 -13.53 -13.35 5.86
CA PRO A 5 -14.46 -12.55 6.64
C PRO A 5 -14.52 -11.12 6.13
N VAL A 6 -15.74 -10.62 5.89
CA VAL A 6 -15.95 -9.23 5.52
C VAL A 6 -15.63 -8.29 6.68
N ASN A 7 -14.99 -7.16 6.38
CA ASN A 7 -14.59 -6.17 7.38
C ASN A 7 -14.90 -4.72 6.99
N LEU A 8 -15.32 -4.47 5.74
CA LEU A 8 -15.78 -3.18 5.28
C LEU A 8 -16.91 -3.32 4.25
N GLY A 9 -18.13 -2.87 4.61
CA GLY A 9 -19.31 -3.06 3.76
C GLY A 9 -19.48 -4.55 3.44
N PRO A 10 -19.66 -4.94 2.16
CA PRO A 10 -19.78 -6.33 1.75
C PRO A 10 -18.41 -7.00 1.47
N HIS A 11 -17.28 -6.30 1.65
CA HIS A 11 -15.97 -6.75 1.20
C HIS A 11 -15.03 -7.16 2.35
N ALA A 12 -14.12 -8.09 2.06
CA ALA A 12 -12.90 -8.33 2.83
C ALA A 12 -11.78 -7.47 2.22
N ILE A 13 -11.34 -6.44 2.93
CA ILE A 13 -10.39 -5.43 2.44
C ILE A 13 -9.17 -5.33 3.35
N HIS A 14 -8.04 -4.86 2.82
CA HIS A 14 -6.76 -4.60 3.50
C HIS A 14 -5.99 -5.84 3.99
N GLY A 15 -6.47 -7.05 3.72
CA GLY A 15 -5.85 -8.26 4.25
C GLY A 15 -5.89 -8.33 5.78
N TYR A 16 -4.94 -9.02 6.41
CA TYR A 16 -4.95 -9.26 7.86
C TYR A 16 -3.70 -8.76 8.58
N GLY A 17 -2.60 -8.56 7.89
CA GLY A 17 -1.34 -8.16 8.51
C GLY A 17 -1.41 -6.88 9.36
N TYR A 18 -2.37 -6.00 9.11
CA TYR A 18 -2.55 -4.75 9.86
C TYR A 18 -3.28 -4.94 11.21
N THR A 19 -3.99 -6.05 11.40
CA THR A 19 -4.72 -6.37 12.65
C THR A 19 -4.03 -7.40 13.51
N GLU A 20 -3.03 -8.11 12.95
CA GLU A 20 -2.33 -9.18 13.64
C GLU A 20 -1.18 -8.63 14.51
N GLN A 21 -0.83 -9.39 15.53
CA GLN A 21 0.32 -9.08 16.35
C GLN A 21 1.59 -9.57 15.67
N TRP A 22 2.55 -8.66 15.46
CA TRP A 22 3.86 -8.96 14.94
C TRP A 22 4.87 -9.13 16.06
N ASP A 23 5.70 -10.15 15.98
CA ASP A 23 6.79 -10.39 16.91
C ASP A 23 8.00 -9.54 16.57
N VAL A 24 8.65 -9.00 17.58
CA VAL A 24 9.95 -8.32 17.41
C VAL A 24 11.02 -9.38 17.16
N ILE A 25 11.71 -9.26 16.01
CA ILE A 25 12.82 -10.14 15.66
C ILE A 25 14.14 -9.54 16.17
N ASP A 26 14.34 -8.26 15.90
CA ASP A 26 15.49 -7.46 16.34
C ASP A 26 15.11 -5.96 16.39
N ASP A 27 16.08 -5.08 16.66
CA ASP A 27 15.86 -3.63 16.82
C ASP A 27 15.33 -2.94 15.53
N GLN A 28 15.38 -3.61 14.39
CA GLN A 28 15.02 -3.06 13.09
C GLN A 28 14.01 -3.94 12.34
N SER A 29 13.52 -5.01 12.92
CA SER A 29 12.63 -5.92 12.21
C SER A 29 11.56 -6.56 13.08
N ILE A 30 10.40 -6.75 12.48
CA ILE A 30 9.26 -7.48 13.03
C ILE A 30 8.82 -8.57 12.06
N GLY A 31 8.22 -9.64 12.58
CA GLY A 31 7.74 -10.75 11.79
C GLY A 31 6.38 -11.26 12.25
N TRP A 32 5.65 -11.82 11.32
CA TRP A 32 4.35 -12.44 11.57
C TRP A 32 4.25 -13.74 10.78
N ASP A 33 4.05 -14.86 11.49
CA ASP A 33 3.67 -16.11 10.87
C ASP A 33 2.16 -16.08 10.62
N PHE A 34 1.75 -16.40 9.39
CA PHE A 34 0.36 -16.25 8.98
C PHE A 34 -0.58 -17.04 9.89
N SER A 35 -1.59 -16.34 10.34
CA SER A 35 -2.60 -16.85 11.28
C SER A 35 -3.95 -16.20 10.99
N GLY A 36 -4.95 -16.56 11.77
CA GLY A 36 -6.30 -16.01 11.64
C GLY A 36 -7.01 -16.50 10.39
N PRO A 37 -7.76 -15.63 9.70
CA PRO A 37 -8.61 -16.06 8.60
C PRO A 37 -7.87 -16.29 7.28
N TRP A 38 -6.59 -15.93 7.15
CA TRP A 38 -5.82 -16.23 5.95
C TRP A 38 -5.60 -17.74 5.83
N PRO A 39 -6.04 -18.39 4.73
CA PRO A 39 -6.17 -19.84 4.66
C PRO A 39 -4.88 -20.59 4.34
N TYR A 40 -3.75 -19.89 4.20
CA TYR A 40 -2.49 -20.46 3.77
C TYR A 40 -1.39 -20.21 4.80
N ALA A 41 -0.40 -21.11 4.84
CA ALA A 41 0.80 -20.94 5.66
C ALA A 41 1.85 -20.03 4.98
N GLY A 42 2.44 -19.16 5.74
CA GLY A 42 3.47 -18.23 5.26
C GLY A 42 4.01 -17.36 6.38
N ARG A 43 4.98 -16.53 6.05
CA ARG A 43 5.59 -15.58 6.99
C ARG A 43 5.84 -14.24 6.31
N ALA A 44 5.49 -13.17 6.99
CA ALA A 44 5.88 -11.81 6.62
C ALA A 44 6.98 -11.31 7.57
N VAL A 45 7.98 -10.64 7.01
CA VAL A 45 9.02 -9.94 7.78
C VAL A 45 9.11 -8.51 7.25
N GLN A 46 8.98 -7.55 8.14
CA GLN A 46 9.13 -6.13 7.84
C GLN A 46 10.39 -5.60 8.52
N ARG A 47 11.24 -4.89 7.74
CA ARG A 47 12.46 -4.26 8.22
C ARG A 47 12.41 -2.77 8.03
N PHE A 48 13.00 -2.04 8.98
CA PHE A 48 13.04 -0.59 9.00
C PHE A 48 14.50 -0.13 8.99
N ALA A 49 14.84 0.77 8.08
CA ALA A 49 16.13 1.44 8.04
C ALA A 49 15.90 2.96 8.07
N LEU A 50 16.27 3.59 9.17
CA LEU A 50 16.14 5.02 9.38
C LEU A 50 17.51 5.68 9.29
N THR A 51 17.58 6.77 8.51
CA THR A 51 18.75 7.64 8.39
C THR A 51 18.37 9.09 8.67
N ASP A 52 19.32 10.00 8.54
CA ASP A 52 19.04 11.45 8.70
C ASP A 52 18.13 12.02 7.61
N SER A 53 17.95 11.34 6.48
CA SER A 53 17.24 11.85 5.31
C SER A 53 16.14 10.95 4.76
N HIS A 54 15.99 9.73 5.28
CA HIS A 54 14.93 8.82 4.83
C HIS A 54 14.62 7.71 5.83
N LEU A 55 13.39 7.22 5.75
CA LEU A 55 12.95 5.95 6.27
C LEU A 55 12.72 4.99 5.10
N GLN A 56 13.40 3.86 5.10
CA GLN A 56 13.11 2.75 4.19
C GLN A 56 12.43 1.62 4.96
N VAL A 57 11.34 1.13 4.42
CA VAL A 57 10.63 -0.05 4.93
C VAL A 57 10.65 -1.11 3.84
N SER A 58 11.18 -2.29 4.15
CA SER A 58 11.09 -3.45 3.26
C SER A 58 10.15 -4.50 3.85
N LEU A 59 9.35 -5.13 3.01
CA LEU A 59 8.48 -6.23 3.37
C LEU A 59 8.80 -7.43 2.51
N GLN A 60 9.11 -8.55 3.16
CA GLN A 60 9.33 -9.84 2.55
C GLN A 60 8.23 -10.79 3.02
N VAL A 61 7.52 -11.41 2.08
CA VAL A 61 6.46 -12.36 2.34
C VAL A 61 6.83 -13.71 1.73
N THR A 62 7.07 -14.71 2.56
CA THR A 62 7.47 -16.06 2.14
C THR A 62 6.27 -16.99 2.16
N ALA A 63 6.01 -17.66 1.04
CA ALA A 63 5.01 -18.71 0.94
C ALA A 63 5.53 -20.02 1.54
N HIS A 64 4.84 -20.59 2.52
CA HIS A 64 5.17 -21.92 3.06
C HIS A 64 4.37 -23.05 2.39
N GLU A 65 3.42 -22.68 1.56
CA GLU A 65 2.69 -23.54 0.63
C GLU A 65 2.28 -22.73 -0.60
N ARG A 66 1.87 -23.38 -1.68
CA ARG A 66 1.44 -22.71 -2.90
C ARG A 66 0.23 -21.82 -2.64
N GLN A 67 0.37 -20.51 -2.86
CA GLN A 67 -0.66 -19.52 -2.54
C GLN A 67 -0.55 -18.25 -3.38
N PRO A 68 -1.64 -17.49 -3.54
CA PRO A 68 -1.56 -16.14 -4.07
C PRO A 68 -0.99 -15.20 -2.99
N LEU A 69 -0.13 -14.26 -3.37
CA LEU A 69 0.35 -13.20 -2.48
C LEU A 69 0.15 -11.84 -3.13
N MET A 70 -0.25 -10.90 -2.31
CA MET A 70 -0.32 -9.48 -2.62
C MET A 70 -0.02 -8.71 -1.34
N ALA A 71 0.73 -7.63 -1.43
CA ALA A 71 1.12 -6.83 -0.28
C ALA A 71 1.25 -5.35 -0.62
N GLY A 72 1.17 -4.50 0.40
CA GLY A 72 1.32 -3.06 0.30
C GLY A 72 1.33 -2.41 1.68
N TRP A 73 1.44 -1.11 1.69
CA TRP A 73 1.29 -0.28 2.89
C TRP A 73 0.18 0.73 2.70
N HIS A 74 -0.46 1.11 3.79
CA HIS A 74 -1.55 2.08 3.84
C HIS A 74 -1.18 3.26 4.75
N PRO A 75 -0.15 4.05 4.40
CA PRO A 75 0.29 5.18 5.23
C PRO A 75 -0.70 6.33 5.16
N TRP A 76 -0.99 6.91 6.33
CA TRP A 76 -1.82 8.10 6.48
C TRP A 76 -0.95 9.31 6.78
N PHE A 77 -1.01 10.33 5.95
CA PHE A 77 -0.30 11.58 6.12
C PHE A 77 -1.29 12.68 6.54
N ARG A 78 -1.02 13.36 7.65
CA ARG A 78 -1.89 14.45 8.13
C ARG A 78 -2.02 15.55 7.09
N ARG A 79 -3.24 16.05 6.88
CA ARG A 79 -3.44 17.19 5.98
C ARG A 79 -2.85 18.47 6.52
N ARG A 80 -2.80 18.64 7.82
CA ARG A 80 -2.22 19.83 8.47
C ARG A 80 -1.27 19.39 9.56
N LEU A 81 -0.10 20.04 9.59
CA LEU A 81 0.81 20.00 10.71
C LEU A 81 0.52 21.16 11.65
N ASP A 82 1.25 21.27 12.76
CA ASP A 82 1.03 22.29 13.81
C ASP A 82 1.16 23.73 13.29
N ASN A 83 1.94 23.97 12.22
CA ASN A 83 2.04 25.24 11.51
C ASN A 83 0.76 25.62 10.72
N GLY A 84 -0.19 24.72 10.61
CA GLY A 84 -1.49 24.96 10.00
C GLY A 84 -1.53 24.89 8.46
N ALA A 85 -0.40 24.78 7.77
CA ALA A 85 -0.36 24.66 6.32
C ALA A 85 -0.99 23.33 5.86
N PRO A 86 -1.89 23.35 4.85
CA PRO A 86 -2.44 22.13 4.30
C PRO A 86 -1.38 21.40 3.45
N VAL A 87 -1.46 20.07 3.43
CA VAL A 87 -0.65 19.27 2.51
C VAL A 87 -1.07 19.51 1.05
N VAL A 88 -0.09 19.63 0.19
CA VAL A 88 -0.25 19.57 -1.26
C VAL A 88 0.40 18.27 -1.74
N LEU A 89 -0.38 17.41 -2.38
CA LEU A 89 0.11 16.20 -3.04
C LEU A 89 0.51 16.55 -4.48
N ASP A 90 1.79 16.42 -4.80
CA ASP A 90 2.31 16.39 -6.16
C ASP A 90 2.39 14.93 -6.61
N PHE A 91 1.53 14.55 -7.55
CA PHE A 91 1.37 13.18 -8.01
C PHE A 91 0.96 13.18 -9.48
N GLY A 92 1.50 12.26 -10.25
CA GLY A 92 1.13 12.07 -11.66
C GLY A 92 1.30 10.62 -12.09
N ALA A 93 0.26 10.06 -12.70
CA ALA A 93 0.26 8.72 -13.25
C ALA A 93 -0.36 8.72 -14.65
N ALA A 94 0.14 7.84 -15.51
CA ALA A 94 -0.40 7.67 -16.86
C ALA A 94 -1.79 7.04 -16.86
N SER A 95 -2.08 6.20 -15.87
CA SER A 95 -3.30 5.39 -15.85
C SER A 95 -3.87 5.24 -14.44
N MET A 96 -5.19 5.18 -14.37
CA MET A 96 -6.00 4.90 -13.20
C MET A 96 -6.92 3.71 -13.50
N TYR A 97 -7.12 2.84 -12.54
CA TYR A 97 -8.11 1.76 -12.68
C TYR A 97 -9.53 2.32 -12.62
N GLN A 98 -10.33 1.97 -13.62
CA GLN A 98 -11.76 2.24 -13.60
C GLN A 98 -12.43 1.37 -12.54
N LEU A 99 -13.30 1.98 -11.74
CA LEU A 99 -14.09 1.29 -10.71
C LEU A 99 -15.48 0.94 -11.24
N ASP A 100 -16.04 -0.16 -10.75
CA ASP A 100 -17.44 -0.48 -10.92
C ASP A 100 -18.32 0.21 -9.86
N TYR A 101 -19.60 -0.16 -9.82
CA TYR A 101 -20.57 0.41 -8.88
C TYR A 101 -20.34 0.02 -7.41
N GLU A 102 -19.54 -0.98 -7.14
CA GLU A 102 -19.11 -1.42 -5.80
C GLU A 102 -17.74 -0.86 -5.40
N ALA A 103 -17.20 0.06 -6.21
CA ALA A 103 -15.86 0.64 -6.07
C ALA A 103 -14.72 -0.39 -6.21
N ILE A 104 -14.96 -1.46 -6.94
CA ILE A 104 -13.95 -2.49 -7.25
C ILE A 104 -13.34 -2.20 -8.62
N PRO A 105 -12.00 -2.28 -8.80
CA PRO A 105 -11.36 -2.12 -10.10
C PRO A 105 -11.88 -3.11 -11.14
N THR A 106 -12.36 -2.62 -12.28
CA THR A 106 -12.82 -3.45 -13.41
C THR A 106 -11.69 -4.12 -14.17
N GLY A 107 -10.47 -3.59 -14.02
CA GLY A 107 -9.26 -3.94 -14.78
C GLY A 107 -9.05 -3.09 -16.02
N GLU A 108 -9.99 -2.24 -16.37
CA GLU A 108 -9.80 -1.24 -17.40
C GLU A 108 -8.98 -0.07 -16.85
N LEU A 109 -8.10 0.45 -17.69
CA LEU A 109 -7.27 1.60 -17.40
C LEU A 109 -7.80 2.82 -18.14
N VAL A 110 -7.93 3.92 -17.42
CA VAL A 110 -8.38 5.21 -17.95
C VAL A 110 -7.37 6.31 -17.62
N VAL A 111 -7.43 7.41 -18.36
CA VAL A 111 -6.66 8.61 -18.03
C VAL A 111 -7.21 9.18 -16.72
N PRO A 112 -6.37 9.46 -15.72
CA PRO A 112 -6.80 9.98 -14.43
C PRO A 112 -7.53 11.32 -14.57
N PRO A 113 -8.77 11.47 -14.06
CA PRO A 113 -9.42 12.77 -13.94
C PRO A 113 -8.78 13.58 -12.80
N PRO A 114 -9.02 14.88 -12.72
CA PRO A 114 -8.70 15.65 -11.52
C PRO A 114 -9.35 15.05 -10.27
N GLY A 115 -8.63 15.06 -9.13
CA GLY A 115 -9.18 14.58 -7.85
C GLY A 115 -10.42 15.35 -7.36
N PRO A 116 -10.98 15.00 -6.20
CA PRO A 116 -10.41 14.05 -5.23
C PRO A 116 -10.46 12.59 -5.72
N TRP A 117 -9.61 11.74 -5.15
CA TRP A 117 -9.46 10.33 -5.52
C TRP A 117 -9.63 9.40 -4.33
N ASP A 118 -10.20 8.24 -4.62
CA ASP A 118 -10.09 6.98 -3.89
C ASP A 118 -9.86 5.87 -4.94
N ASN A 119 -8.68 5.86 -5.55
CA ASN A 119 -8.42 5.08 -6.74
C ASN A 119 -7.02 4.47 -6.74
N CYS A 120 -6.87 3.39 -7.49
CA CYS A 120 -5.59 2.76 -7.78
C CYS A 120 -5.02 3.28 -9.11
N PHE A 121 -3.74 3.60 -9.11
CA PHE A 121 -2.98 4.16 -10.24
C PHE A 121 -1.81 3.24 -10.59
N THR A 122 -1.37 3.33 -11.84
CA THR A 122 -0.16 2.67 -12.33
C THR A 122 0.52 3.53 -13.40
N GLY A 123 1.78 3.21 -13.73
CA GLY A 123 2.55 3.99 -14.69
C GLY A 123 2.83 5.39 -14.18
N LEU A 124 3.49 5.51 -13.02
CA LEU A 124 3.84 6.81 -12.45
C LEU A 124 4.71 7.62 -13.42
N GLU A 125 4.27 8.82 -13.74
CA GLU A 125 5.04 9.81 -14.49
C GLU A 125 5.93 10.63 -13.57
N ARG A 126 5.48 10.80 -12.32
CA ARG A 126 6.20 11.46 -11.22
C ARG A 126 5.95 10.74 -9.91
N GLY A 127 7.01 10.46 -9.18
CA GLY A 127 6.92 9.91 -7.84
C GLY A 127 6.14 10.84 -6.91
N PRO A 128 5.29 10.30 -6.03
CA PRO A 128 4.49 11.12 -5.13
C PRO A 128 5.36 11.98 -4.20
N ALA A 129 4.96 13.24 -4.04
CA ALA A 129 5.55 14.14 -3.05
C ALA A 129 4.45 14.87 -2.27
N LEU A 130 4.61 14.92 -0.97
CA LEU A 130 3.74 15.60 -0.03
C LEU A 130 4.46 16.85 0.47
N ARG A 131 3.83 18.02 0.34
CA ARG A 131 4.43 19.31 0.74
C ARG A 131 3.53 20.01 1.73
N TRP A 132 4.08 20.41 2.87
CA TRP A 132 3.41 21.26 3.85
C TRP A 132 4.10 22.62 3.87
N GLY A 133 3.35 23.66 3.45
CA GLY A 133 3.89 25.02 3.38
C GLY A 133 4.89 25.27 2.25
N VAL A 134 5.38 26.49 2.20
CA VAL A 134 6.45 26.91 1.31
C VAL A 134 7.75 26.77 2.09
N ASP A 135 8.67 25.94 1.62
CA ASP A 135 9.99 25.72 2.21
C ASP A 135 10.01 25.03 3.61
N GLU A 136 8.91 24.33 4.02
CA GLU A 136 8.86 23.70 5.35
C GLU A 136 9.22 22.23 5.33
N LEU A 137 8.26 21.37 4.92
CA LEU A 137 8.47 19.92 4.87
C LEU A 137 8.06 19.37 3.51
N VAL A 138 8.94 18.60 2.92
CA VAL A 138 8.64 17.83 1.71
C VAL A 138 8.97 16.36 1.96
N LEU A 139 7.98 15.49 1.90
CA LEU A 139 8.20 14.05 1.85
C LEU A 139 8.11 13.58 0.41
N ARG A 140 9.12 12.84 -0.04
CA ARG A 140 9.12 12.17 -1.34
C ARG A 140 8.97 10.69 -1.12
N LEU A 141 8.03 10.09 -1.84
CA LEU A 141 7.70 8.67 -1.72
C LEU A 141 8.19 7.92 -2.94
N SER A 142 8.77 6.75 -2.71
CA SER A 142 9.13 5.82 -3.78
C SER A 142 8.95 4.37 -3.33
N SER A 143 8.68 3.49 -4.28
CA SER A 143 8.54 2.05 -4.00
C SER A 143 9.01 1.23 -5.18
N THR A 144 9.35 -0.03 -4.91
CA THR A 144 9.53 -1.06 -5.94
C THR A 144 8.21 -1.63 -6.45
N ALA A 145 7.10 -1.38 -5.75
CA ALA A 145 5.75 -1.67 -6.22
C ALA A 145 5.31 -0.64 -7.27
N ASP A 146 4.57 -1.07 -8.27
CA ASP A 146 4.16 -0.27 -9.43
C ASP A 146 2.69 0.18 -9.40
N HIS A 147 1.94 -0.25 -8.38
CA HIS A 147 0.57 0.19 -8.13
C HIS A 147 0.53 1.11 -6.91
N TRP A 148 -0.30 2.16 -7.00
CA TRP A 148 -0.44 3.15 -5.94
C TRP A 148 -1.92 3.48 -5.73
N VAL A 149 -2.44 3.21 -4.54
CA VAL A 149 -3.73 3.75 -4.15
C VAL A 149 -3.53 5.15 -3.59
N VAL A 150 -4.31 6.08 -4.10
CA VAL A 150 -4.31 7.47 -3.63
C VAL A 150 -5.71 7.81 -3.14
N PHE A 151 -5.81 8.10 -1.83
CA PHE A 151 -7.06 8.44 -1.18
C PHE A 151 -6.97 9.85 -0.61
N THR A 152 -7.67 10.78 -1.25
CA THR A 152 -7.60 12.21 -0.96
C THR A 152 -8.93 12.83 -0.54
N GLU A 153 -9.97 12.05 -0.30
CA GLU A 153 -11.28 12.55 0.13
C GLU A 153 -11.34 12.98 1.60
N PRO A 154 -10.68 12.28 2.57
CA PRO A 154 -10.78 12.63 3.97
C PRO A 154 -10.22 14.01 4.30
N GLU A 155 -10.92 14.78 5.16
CA GLU A 155 -10.49 16.12 5.56
C GLU A 155 -9.26 16.15 6.47
N HIS A 156 -8.97 15.07 7.19
CA HIS A 156 -7.91 15.02 8.21
C HIS A 156 -6.58 14.49 7.67
N ALA A 157 -6.59 13.69 6.60
CA ALA A 157 -5.40 13.04 6.07
C ALA A 157 -5.51 12.74 4.57
N VAL A 158 -4.40 12.32 3.98
CA VAL A 158 -4.30 11.71 2.66
C VAL A 158 -3.55 10.40 2.76
N CYS A 159 -3.93 9.39 1.96
CA CYS A 159 -3.16 8.16 1.80
C CYS A 159 -2.49 8.13 0.45
N VAL A 160 -1.28 7.58 0.41
CA VAL A 160 -0.50 7.33 -0.80
C VAL A 160 0.20 5.99 -0.61
N GLU A 161 -0.35 4.95 -1.20
CA GLU A 161 -0.21 3.56 -0.79
C GLU A 161 0.46 2.72 -1.88
N PRO A 162 1.74 2.38 -1.76
CA PRO A 162 2.37 1.45 -2.70
C PRO A 162 1.87 0.03 -2.46
N GLN A 163 1.47 -0.65 -3.54
CA GLN A 163 0.93 -2.02 -3.53
C GLN A 163 1.48 -2.83 -4.70
N THR A 164 1.56 -4.15 -4.53
CA THR A 164 2.03 -5.07 -5.57
C THR A 164 1.01 -5.39 -6.66
N GLY A 165 -0.22 -4.94 -6.50
CA GLY A 165 -1.31 -5.09 -7.46
C GLY A 165 -2.46 -4.16 -7.12
N ALA A 166 -3.40 -3.99 -8.03
CA ALA A 166 -4.62 -3.22 -7.78
C ALA A 166 -5.51 -3.91 -6.72
N PRO A 167 -6.38 -3.18 -6.00
CA PRO A 167 -7.40 -3.83 -5.17
C PRO A 167 -8.14 -4.89 -5.97
N ASP A 168 -8.46 -6.03 -5.32
CA ASP A 168 -9.08 -7.22 -5.91
C ASP A 168 -8.23 -7.97 -6.96
N GLU A 169 -6.99 -7.59 -7.20
CA GLU A 169 -6.12 -8.28 -8.17
C GLU A 169 -5.91 -9.76 -7.82
N ILE A 170 -5.92 -10.09 -6.51
CA ILE A 170 -5.82 -11.46 -6.02
C ILE A 170 -6.94 -12.39 -6.53
N ASN A 171 -8.12 -11.86 -6.85
CA ASN A 171 -9.24 -12.61 -7.40
C ASN A 171 -9.22 -12.65 -8.94
N ARG A 172 -8.50 -11.73 -9.58
CA ARG A 172 -8.55 -11.51 -11.03
C ARG A 172 -7.30 -12.02 -11.75
N ARG A 173 -6.13 -11.69 -11.24
CA ARG A 173 -4.83 -12.02 -11.83
C ARG A 173 -3.81 -12.35 -10.74
N ALA A 174 -4.22 -13.18 -9.76
CA ALA A 174 -3.36 -13.52 -8.64
C ALA A 174 -1.96 -13.94 -9.09
N GLN A 175 -0.95 -13.26 -8.59
CA GLN A 175 0.41 -13.77 -8.64
C GLN A 175 0.52 -14.91 -7.63
N VAL A 176 0.79 -16.12 -8.12
CA VAL A 176 0.87 -17.33 -7.30
C VAL A 176 2.33 -17.64 -7.04
N PHE A 177 2.65 -17.93 -5.79
CA PHE A 177 3.96 -18.28 -5.29
C PHE A 177 4.00 -19.73 -4.87
N GLU A 178 5.04 -20.46 -5.26
CA GLU A 178 5.28 -21.82 -4.81
C GLU A 178 5.94 -21.84 -3.41
N THR A 179 5.94 -23.00 -2.76
CA THR A 179 6.56 -23.16 -1.44
C THR A 179 8.01 -22.70 -1.45
N GLY A 180 8.36 -21.76 -0.57
CA GLY A 180 9.68 -21.16 -0.45
C GLY A 180 9.92 -19.95 -1.34
N GLU A 181 9.02 -19.62 -2.26
CA GLU A 181 9.11 -18.38 -3.02
C GLU A 181 8.69 -17.17 -2.17
N MET A 182 9.20 -16.00 -2.56
CA MET A 182 9.06 -14.77 -1.79
C MET A 182 8.56 -13.62 -2.65
N LEU A 183 7.64 -12.86 -2.10
CA LEU A 183 7.28 -11.53 -2.57
C LEU A 183 8.09 -10.50 -1.77
N GLU A 184 8.79 -9.61 -2.47
CA GLU A 184 9.54 -8.52 -1.85
C GLU A 184 9.09 -7.16 -2.38
N ILE A 185 8.89 -6.22 -1.49
CA ILE A 185 8.65 -4.81 -1.82
C ILE A 185 9.41 -3.89 -0.87
N VAL A 186 9.78 -2.72 -1.38
CA VAL A 186 10.45 -1.66 -0.62
C VAL A 186 9.67 -0.38 -0.77
N PHE A 187 9.49 0.32 0.33
CA PHE A 187 8.90 1.66 0.38
C PHE A 187 9.86 2.61 1.06
N THR A 188 10.11 3.76 0.44
CA THR A 188 11.02 4.78 0.97
C THR A 188 10.29 6.12 1.08
N ILE A 189 10.40 6.73 2.24
CA ILE A 189 9.97 8.09 2.55
C ILE A 189 11.22 8.92 2.79
N SER A 190 11.50 9.91 1.96
CA SER A 190 12.67 10.79 2.09
C SER A 190 12.26 12.25 2.31
N TRP A 191 13.09 13.02 3.03
CA TRP A 191 12.88 14.43 3.37
C TRP A 191 14.14 15.26 3.25
#